data_b9c10d7c206d8428fe37167e0b413b76
#
_entry.id   b9c10d7c206d8428fe37167e0b413b76
#
_cell.length_a   1.000
_cell.length_b   1.000
_cell.length_c   1.000
_cell.angle_alpha   90.00
_cell.angle_beta   90.00
_cell.angle_gamma   90.00
#
_symmetry.space_group_name_H-M   'P 1'
#
loop_
_entity.id
_entity.type
_entity.pdbx_description
1 polymer ?
#
loop_
_entity_poly.entity_id
_entity_poly.type
_entity_poly.pdbx_seq_one_letter_code
_entity_poly.pdbx_strand_id
1 'polypeptide(L)'
;MNQSVDQARAPLPAALAAEIQSCGFFPELVIDVAETSLAGEEVFDHLLHLEATFDNDEVHRHLTLILRTATRMLIGHTDERAEGGQLQAVTSSESIPLSQVSSVVLTRVVQHPDRFGTDPSSSTVEVWLQMTWGAVSRLELEPARCGDRMCTADHGYTGTLSGDDIVIRMSPVSYTHLTLPTICSV
;
A
#
# COMPACT_ATOMS: atom_id res chain seq x y z
N MET A 1 19.52 14.34 34.23
CA MET A 1 19.44 15.48 33.30
C MET A 1 19.12 14.89 31.94
N ASN A 2 17.83 14.75 31.64
CA ASN A 2 17.33 14.12 30.42
C ASN A 2 17.07 15.26 29.44
N GLN A 3 18.01 15.54 28.55
CA GLN A 3 17.77 16.44 27.43
C GLN A 3 16.91 15.64 26.45
N SER A 4 15.63 15.92 26.44
CA SER A 4 14.73 15.58 25.36
C SER A 4 15.35 16.15 24.08
N VAL A 5 15.79 15.27 23.20
CA VAL A 5 16.12 15.66 21.83
C VAL A 5 14.76 15.94 21.19
N ASP A 6 14.31 17.17 21.31
CA ASP A 6 13.22 17.72 20.52
C ASP A 6 13.77 17.86 19.09
N GLN A 7 13.84 16.73 18.39
CA GLN A 7 14.09 16.76 16.95
C GLN A 7 12.90 17.50 16.35
N ALA A 8 13.18 18.69 15.81
CA ALA A 8 12.18 19.52 15.16
C ALA A 8 11.51 18.69 14.06
N ARG A 9 10.31 18.16 14.35
CA ARG A 9 9.47 17.47 13.38
C ARG A 9 9.01 18.52 12.38
N ALA A 10 9.33 18.34 11.11
CA ALA A 10 8.72 19.15 10.07
C ALA A 10 7.24 18.70 9.93
N PRO A 11 6.29 19.62 9.92
CA PRO A 11 4.89 19.27 9.74
C PRO A 11 4.68 18.70 8.34
N LEU A 12 3.70 17.78 8.21
CA LEU A 12 3.28 17.28 6.92
C LEU A 12 2.79 18.44 6.01
N PRO A 13 2.91 18.28 4.68
CA PRO A 13 2.25 19.18 3.74
C PRO A 13 0.76 19.35 4.09
N ALA A 14 0.26 20.58 4.11
CA ALA A 14 -1.10 20.87 4.56
C ALA A 14 -2.17 20.09 3.78
N ALA A 15 -1.95 19.87 2.48
CA ALA A 15 -2.84 19.05 1.63
C ALA A 15 -2.91 17.61 2.12
N LEU A 16 -1.76 16.99 2.42
CA LEU A 16 -1.69 15.62 2.94
C LEU A 16 -2.33 15.51 4.32
N ALA A 17 -2.05 16.45 5.22
CA ALA A 17 -2.68 16.47 6.54
C ALA A 17 -4.21 16.58 6.44
N ALA A 18 -4.73 17.41 5.55
CA ALA A 18 -6.18 17.53 5.31
C ALA A 18 -6.78 16.24 4.71
N GLU A 19 -6.06 15.55 3.84
CA GLU A 19 -6.47 14.28 3.27
C GLU A 19 -6.55 13.19 4.35
N ILE A 20 -5.53 13.06 5.20
CA ILE A 20 -5.54 12.13 6.34
C ILE A 20 -6.71 12.44 7.29
N GLN A 21 -6.96 13.72 7.59
CA GLN A 21 -8.09 14.12 8.43
C GLN A 21 -9.43 13.77 7.78
N SER A 22 -9.57 13.93 6.47
CA SER A 22 -10.81 13.59 5.75
C SER A 22 -11.13 12.10 5.73
N CYS A 23 -10.12 11.24 5.80
CA CYS A 23 -10.31 9.79 5.93
C CYS A 23 -10.96 9.39 7.26
N GLY A 24 -10.80 10.19 8.32
CA GLY A 24 -11.44 9.96 9.62
C GLY A 24 -10.98 8.68 10.33
N PHE A 25 -9.84 8.11 9.95
CA PHE A 25 -9.29 6.90 10.53
C PHE A 25 -8.02 7.23 11.34
N PHE A 26 -8.18 7.43 12.64
CA PHE A 26 -7.12 7.82 13.59
C PHE A 26 -6.18 8.92 13.07
N PRO A 27 -6.70 10.05 12.56
CA PRO A 27 -5.89 11.01 11.80
C PRO A 27 -4.70 11.56 12.59
N GLU A 28 -4.87 11.88 13.87
CA GLU A 28 -3.79 12.41 14.71
C GLU A 28 -2.66 11.38 14.91
N LEU A 29 -3.01 10.10 15.04
CA LEU A 29 -2.04 9.01 15.15
C LEU A 29 -1.29 8.82 13.84
N VAL A 30 -1.99 8.82 12.71
CA VAL A 30 -1.37 8.66 11.37
C VAL A 30 -0.42 9.82 11.08
N ILE A 31 -0.82 11.07 11.40
CA ILE A 31 0.04 12.25 11.25
C ILE A 31 1.29 12.12 12.14
N ASP A 32 1.14 11.78 13.42
CA ASP A 32 2.27 11.62 14.35
C ASP A 32 3.28 10.58 13.88
N VAL A 33 2.79 9.42 13.41
CA VAL A 33 3.64 8.35 12.87
C VAL A 33 4.36 8.80 11.61
N ALA A 34 3.66 9.49 10.70
CA ALA A 34 4.23 9.99 9.44
C ALA A 34 5.34 11.03 9.72
N GLU A 35 5.07 12.04 10.54
CA GLU A 35 6.04 13.08 10.91
C GLU A 35 7.26 12.50 11.63
N THR A 36 7.04 11.52 12.52
CA THR A 36 8.13 10.82 13.21
C THR A 36 9.00 10.05 12.21
N SER A 37 8.39 9.35 11.27
CA SER A 37 9.09 8.54 10.28
C SER A 37 9.85 9.38 9.25
N LEU A 38 9.31 10.56 8.89
CA LEU A 38 9.96 11.51 7.99
C LEU A 38 11.25 12.09 8.57
N ALA A 39 11.32 12.24 9.89
CA ALA A 39 12.48 12.82 10.59
C ALA A 39 12.92 14.17 9.99
N GLY A 40 11.95 14.99 9.54
CA GLY A 40 12.18 16.31 8.96
C GLY A 40 12.50 16.34 7.46
N GLU A 41 12.46 15.19 6.76
CA GLU A 41 12.58 15.18 5.31
C GLU A 41 11.31 15.75 4.64
N GLU A 42 11.50 16.41 3.49
CA GLU A 42 10.41 16.93 2.67
C GLU A 42 9.71 15.80 1.90
N VAL A 43 8.38 15.87 1.88
CA VAL A 43 7.54 14.95 1.10
C VAL A 43 7.35 15.52 -0.30
N PHE A 44 7.73 14.77 -1.34
CA PHE A 44 7.54 15.13 -2.74
C PHE A 44 6.23 14.58 -3.30
N ASP A 45 5.91 13.32 -2.96
CA ASP A 45 4.67 12.66 -3.38
C ASP A 45 4.14 11.79 -2.26
N HIS A 46 2.83 11.50 -2.30
CA HIS A 46 2.19 10.59 -1.38
C HIS A 46 1.07 9.80 -2.03
N LEU A 47 0.75 8.68 -1.40
CA LEU A 47 -0.43 7.88 -1.67
C LEU A 47 -1.06 7.49 -0.34
N LEU A 48 -2.34 7.79 -0.17
CA LEU A 48 -3.14 7.39 0.97
C LEU A 48 -4.21 6.41 0.52
N HIS A 49 -4.26 5.24 1.14
CA HIS A 49 -5.20 4.18 0.80
C HIS A 49 -5.83 3.61 2.06
N LEU A 50 -7.16 3.69 2.14
CA LEU A 50 -7.95 3.12 3.23
C LEU A 50 -8.78 1.95 2.69
N GLU A 51 -8.58 0.78 3.26
CA GLU A 51 -9.37 -0.42 2.99
C GLU A 51 -10.27 -0.75 4.18
N ALA A 52 -11.44 -1.31 3.89
CA ALA A 52 -12.29 -1.90 4.88
C ALA A 52 -12.63 -3.34 4.44
N THR A 53 -12.32 -4.29 5.30
CA THR A 53 -12.69 -5.70 5.13
C THR A 53 -13.78 -6.07 6.11
N PHE A 54 -14.69 -6.92 5.67
CA PHE A 54 -15.78 -7.44 6.49
C PHE A 54 -15.52 -8.91 6.76
N ASP A 55 -15.36 -9.26 8.02
CA ASP A 55 -15.20 -10.63 8.47
C ASP A 55 -16.10 -10.90 9.68
N ASN A 56 -16.93 -11.95 9.62
CA ASN A 56 -17.78 -12.43 10.73
C ASN A 56 -18.54 -11.32 11.49
N ASP A 57 -19.18 -10.38 10.76
CA ASP A 57 -19.91 -9.22 11.28
C ASP A 57 -19.02 -8.10 11.90
N GLU A 58 -17.70 -8.19 11.76
CA GLU A 58 -16.78 -7.14 12.16
C GLU A 58 -16.20 -6.42 10.94
N VAL A 59 -16.03 -5.10 11.08
CA VAL A 59 -15.37 -4.27 10.09
C VAL A 59 -13.94 -4.02 10.55
N HIS A 60 -12.98 -4.47 9.76
CA HIS A 60 -11.57 -4.18 9.98
C HIS A 60 -11.11 -3.13 8.98
N ARG A 61 -10.55 -2.04 9.49
CA ARG A 61 -10.02 -0.97 8.66
C ARG A 61 -8.50 -1.01 8.67
N HIS A 62 -7.92 -0.86 7.50
CA HIS A 62 -6.49 -0.82 7.27
C HIS A 62 -6.14 0.41 6.43
N LEU A 63 -5.24 1.24 6.93
CA LEU A 63 -4.76 2.42 6.21
C LEU A 63 -3.29 2.22 5.83
N THR A 64 -3.00 2.39 4.55
CA THR A 64 -1.64 2.44 4.01
C THR A 64 -1.32 3.85 3.57
N LEU A 65 -0.23 4.41 4.08
CA LEU A 65 0.32 5.69 3.68
C LEU A 65 1.71 5.47 3.08
N ILE A 66 1.90 5.87 1.82
CA ILE A 66 3.20 5.86 1.16
C ILE A 66 3.64 7.31 0.97
N LEU A 67 4.85 7.62 1.42
CA LEU A 67 5.47 8.93 1.26
C LEU A 67 6.77 8.77 0.48
N ARG A 68 6.99 9.63 -0.51
CA ARG A 68 8.25 9.71 -1.22
C ARG A 68 9.01 10.98 -0.81
N THR A 69 10.23 10.82 -0.36
CA THR A 69 11.19 11.90 -0.12
C THR A 69 12.24 11.95 -1.24
N ALA A 70 13.24 12.80 -1.11
CA ALA A 70 14.36 12.83 -2.06
C ALA A 70 15.21 11.56 -2.05
N THR A 71 15.26 10.83 -0.93
CA THR A 71 16.22 9.73 -0.70
C THR A 71 15.56 8.38 -0.50
N ARG A 72 14.32 8.35 0.01
CA ARG A 72 13.65 7.13 0.43
C ARG A 72 12.15 7.17 0.21
N MET A 73 11.56 6.01 0.22
CA MET A 73 10.14 5.76 0.35
C MET A 73 9.84 5.34 1.78
N LEU A 74 8.81 5.92 2.37
CA LEU A 74 8.28 5.53 3.68
C LEU A 74 6.92 4.89 3.47
N ILE A 75 6.71 3.73 4.07
CA ILE A 75 5.43 3.03 4.04
C ILE A 75 4.94 2.90 5.46
N GLY A 76 3.79 3.52 5.74
CA GLY A 76 3.10 3.41 7.01
C GLY A 76 1.85 2.55 6.88
N HIS A 77 1.66 1.64 7.82
CA HIS A 77 0.43 0.87 7.98
C HIS A 77 -0.20 1.19 9.32
N THR A 78 -1.52 1.34 9.33
CA THR A 78 -2.30 1.51 10.55
C THR A 78 -3.49 0.57 10.49
N ASP A 79 -3.57 -0.33 11.47
CA ASP A 79 -4.62 -1.35 11.60
C ASP A 79 -5.47 -1.07 12.82
N GLU A 80 -6.78 -1.21 12.69
CA GLU A 80 -7.71 -1.25 13.81
C GLU A 80 -7.74 -2.64 14.43
N ARG A 81 -7.65 -2.70 15.75
CA ARG A 81 -7.70 -3.95 16.50
C ARG A 81 -8.57 -3.79 17.73
N ALA A 82 -9.41 -4.78 18.01
CA ALA A 82 -10.12 -4.90 19.26
C ALA A 82 -9.44 -5.98 20.12
N GLU A 83 -9.02 -5.62 21.34
CA GLU A 83 -8.44 -6.56 22.28
C GLU A 83 -9.02 -6.32 23.67
N GLY A 84 -9.61 -7.37 24.26
CA GLY A 84 -10.23 -7.27 25.58
C GLY A 84 -11.41 -6.27 25.67
N GLY A 85 -12.09 -5.98 24.56
CA GLY A 85 -13.16 -4.99 24.47
C GLY A 85 -12.67 -3.54 24.40
N GLN A 86 -11.38 -3.32 24.22
CA GLN A 86 -10.79 -2.00 24.02
C GLN A 86 -10.34 -1.84 22.57
N LEU A 87 -10.63 -0.66 22.02
CA LEU A 87 -10.13 -0.27 20.71
C LEU A 87 -8.64 0.05 20.80
N GLN A 88 -7.85 -0.59 19.94
CA GLN A 88 -6.43 -0.35 19.77
C GLN A 88 -6.14 -0.07 18.30
N ALA A 89 -5.06 0.66 18.04
CA ALA A 89 -4.48 0.77 16.72
C ALA A 89 -3.04 0.22 16.75
N VAL A 90 -2.71 -0.59 15.74
CA VAL A 90 -1.34 -1.07 15.51
C VAL A 90 -0.78 -0.27 14.35
N THR A 91 0.34 0.41 14.57
CA THR A 91 1.03 1.16 13.51
C THR A 91 2.41 0.58 13.26
N SER A 92 2.78 0.49 12.01
CA SER A 92 4.14 0.16 11.58
C SER A 92 4.61 1.13 10.51
N SER A 93 5.91 1.39 10.45
CA SER A 93 6.50 2.18 9.39
C SER A 93 7.79 1.52 8.89
N GLU A 94 7.94 1.47 7.58
CA GLU A 94 9.13 0.97 6.90
C GLU A 94 9.78 2.09 6.11
N SER A 95 11.11 2.18 6.17
CA SER A 95 11.91 3.17 5.45
C SER A 95 12.78 2.47 4.42
N ILE A 96 12.53 2.71 3.14
CA ILE A 96 13.15 2.02 2.03
C ILE A 96 13.93 3.04 1.20
N PRO A 97 15.27 2.95 1.12
CA PRO A 97 16.04 3.77 0.20
C PRO A 97 15.53 3.63 -1.24
N LEU A 98 15.35 4.74 -1.97
CA LEU A 98 14.85 4.69 -3.35
C LEU A 98 15.74 3.82 -4.26
N SER A 99 17.02 3.70 -3.95
CA SER A 99 17.95 2.82 -4.68
C SER A 99 17.68 1.32 -4.49
N GLN A 100 16.90 0.94 -3.47
CA GLN A 100 16.51 -0.45 -3.23
C GLN A 100 15.19 -0.82 -3.91
N VAL A 101 14.39 0.16 -4.33
CA VAL A 101 13.16 -0.11 -5.09
C VAL A 101 13.55 -0.73 -6.43
N SER A 102 13.28 -2.01 -6.59
CA SER A 102 13.73 -2.79 -7.75
C SER A 102 12.69 -2.86 -8.86
N SER A 103 11.42 -2.79 -8.51
CA SER A 103 10.32 -2.81 -9.49
C SER A 103 9.12 -2.02 -9.00
N VAL A 104 8.48 -1.33 -9.95
CA VAL A 104 7.17 -0.70 -9.76
C VAL A 104 6.29 -1.08 -10.94
N VAL A 105 5.16 -1.73 -10.67
CA VAL A 105 4.21 -2.15 -11.69
C VAL A 105 2.87 -1.47 -11.44
N LEU A 106 2.35 -0.78 -12.44
CA LEU A 106 1.01 -0.21 -12.44
C LEU A 106 0.14 -0.99 -13.42
N THR A 107 -0.84 -1.72 -12.89
CA THR A 107 -1.81 -2.47 -13.68
C THR A 107 -3.14 -1.70 -13.72
N ARG A 108 -3.74 -1.61 -14.89
CA ARG A 108 -5.08 -1.05 -15.05
C ARG A 108 -6.00 -2.08 -15.69
N VAL A 109 -7.18 -2.25 -15.13
CA VAL A 109 -8.27 -3.01 -15.73
C VAL A 109 -9.22 -2.02 -16.41
N VAL A 110 -9.38 -2.17 -17.71
CA VAL A 110 -10.21 -1.27 -18.53
C VAL A 110 -11.41 -2.03 -19.06
N GLN A 111 -12.60 -1.50 -18.81
CA GLN A 111 -13.85 -2.01 -19.37
C GLN A 111 -14.06 -1.44 -20.77
N HIS A 112 -14.57 -2.26 -21.70
CA HIS A 112 -14.76 -1.90 -23.11
C HIS A 112 -13.52 -1.29 -23.78
N PRO A 113 -12.37 -1.97 -23.77
CA PRO A 113 -11.09 -1.42 -24.25
C PRO A 113 -11.10 -1.08 -25.75
N ASP A 114 -11.99 -1.72 -26.53
CA ASP A 114 -12.24 -1.44 -27.96
C ASP A 114 -12.76 -0.03 -28.21
N ARG A 115 -13.31 0.63 -27.21
CA ARG A 115 -13.87 1.98 -27.27
C ARG A 115 -13.08 3.00 -26.46
N PHE A 116 -11.92 2.63 -25.95
CA PHE A 116 -11.14 3.48 -25.09
C PHE A 116 -10.79 4.82 -25.77
N GLY A 117 -11.08 5.93 -25.08
CA GLY A 117 -10.85 7.29 -25.58
C GLY A 117 -11.92 7.84 -26.52
N THR A 118 -12.90 7.04 -26.92
CA THR A 118 -13.98 7.47 -27.83
C THR A 118 -15.37 7.38 -27.20
N ASP A 119 -15.55 6.53 -26.21
CA ASP A 119 -16.83 6.29 -25.54
C ASP A 119 -16.66 6.42 -24.02
N PRO A 120 -17.46 7.28 -23.34
CA PRO A 120 -17.42 7.42 -21.88
C PRO A 120 -17.72 6.12 -21.10
N SER A 121 -18.36 5.12 -21.72
CA SER A 121 -18.57 3.80 -21.11
C SER A 121 -17.29 2.99 -20.98
N SER A 122 -16.25 3.33 -21.74
CA SER A 122 -14.91 2.76 -21.59
C SER A 122 -14.18 3.48 -20.48
N SER A 123 -13.96 2.79 -19.37
CA SER A 123 -13.35 3.37 -18.18
C SER A 123 -12.38 2.41 -17.52
N THR A 124 -11.42 2.95 -16.80
CA THR A 124 -10.60 2.18 -15.88
C THR A 124 -11.44 1.83 -14.65
N VAL A 125 -11.66 0.53 -14.43
CA VAL A 125 -12.48 0.01 -13.33
C VAL A 125 -11.63 -0.44 -12.13
N GLU A 126 -10.35 -0.63 -12.32
CA GLU A 126 -9.43 -1.03 -11.27
C GLU A 126 -8.01 -0.64 -11.60
N VAL A 127 -7.25 -0.28 -10.56
CA VAL A 127 -5.82 0.01 -10.66
C VAL A 127 -5.09 -0.74 -9.55
N TRP A 128 -4.00 -1.42 -9.89
CA TRP A 128 -3.13 -2.07 -8.91
C TRP A 128 -1.75 -1.43 -8.98
N LEU A 129 -1.23 -1.08 -7.83
CA LEU A 129 0.15 -0.66 -7.65
C LEU A 129 0.89 -1.78 -6.92
N GLN A 130 1.91 -2.33 -7.57
CA GLN A 130 2.80 -3.33 -6.98
C GLN A 130 4.21 -2.73 -6.93
N MET A 131 4.88 -2.90 -5.80
CA MET A 131 6.27 -2.47 -5.65
C MET A 131 7.08 -3.55 -4.95
N THR A 132 8.34 -3.67 -5.33
CA THR A 132 9.28 -4.62 -4.72
C THR A 132 10.59 -3.94 -4.38
N TRP A 133 11.12 -4.29 -3.22
CA TRP A 133 12.45 -3.87 -2.74
C TRP A 133 13.21 -5.04 -2.09
N GLY A 134 12.65 -6.26 -2.16
CA GLY A 134 13.31 -7.49 -1.75
C GLY A 134 13.21 -7.81 -0.25
N ALA A 135 12.27 -7.20 0.48
CA ALA A 135 12.04 -7.53 1.88
C ALA A 135 11.34 -8.88 2.04
N VAL A 136 10.40 -9.20 1.14
CA VAL A 136 9.60 -10.42 1.16
C VAL A 136 9.54 -11.05 -0.22
N SER A 137 9.58 -12.37 -0.28
CA SER A 137 9.30 -13.13 -1.50
C SER A 137 8.16 -14.09 -1.25
N ARG A 138 7.16 -14.05 -2.13
CA ARG A 138 6.06 -15.03 -2.14
C ARG A 138 6.45 -16.23 -2.98
N LEU A 139 6.36 -17.42 -2.40
CA LEU A 139 6.55 -18.68 -3.08
C LEU A 139 5.22 -19.42 -3.17
N GLU A 140 4.69 -19.57 -4.38
CA GLU A 140 3.50 -20.38 -4.65
C GLU A 140 3.92 -21.70 -5.23
N LEU A 141 3.63 -22.80 -4.50
CA LEU A 141 4.01 -24.14 -4.88
C LEU A 141 2.79 -25.00 -5.18
N GLU A 142 2.83 -25.70 -6.30
CA GLU A 142 1.86 -26.72 -6.65
C GLU A 142 2.58 -28.07 -6.82
N PRO A 143 1.94 -29.20 -6.44
CA PRO A 143 2.51 -30.51 -6.70
C PRO A 143 2.76 -30.72 -8.20
N ALA A 144 4.00 -30.98 -8.57
CA ALA A 144 4.33 -31.28 -9.95
C ALA A 144 3.69 -32.61 -10.38
N ARG A 145 3.16 -32.70 -11.60
CA ARG A 145 2.50 -33.88 -12.14
C ARG A 145 3.07 -34.17 -13.52
N CYS A 146 3.40 -35.43 -13.78
CA CYS A 146 3.57 -35.92 -15.14
C CYS A 146 2.20 -36.24 -15.75
N GLY A 147 2.06 -36.22 -17.08
CA GLY A 147 0.82 -36.54 -17.78
C GLY A 147 0.31 -37.98 -17.62
N ASP A 148 1.06 -38.86 -16.96
CA ASP A 148 0.71 -40.25 -16.74
C ASP A 148 -0.17 -40.41 -15.49
N ARG A 149 -1.43 -40.83 -15.68
CA ARG A 149 -2.40 -41.09 -14.63
C ARG A 149 -2.05 -42.25 -13.70
N MET A 150 -1.17 -43.15 -14.11
CA MET A 150 -0.77 -44.30 -13.33
C MET A 150 0.58 -44.07 -12.62
N CYS A 151 1.17 -42.90 -12.77
CA CYS A 151 2.43 -42.61 -12.14
C CYS A 151 2.25 -42.41 -10.63
N THR A 152 3.02 -43.16 -9.85
CA THR A 152 3.07 -43.10 -8.39
C THR A 152 4.34 -42.43 -7.85
N ALA A 153 5.18 -41.92 -8.75
CA ALA A 153 6.42 -41.26 -8.36
C ALA A 153 6.12 -39.89 -7.74
N ASP A 154 6.91 -39.50 -6.74
CA ASP A 154 6.93 -38.13 -6.23
C ASP A 154 7.67 -37.25 -7.24
N HIS A 155 6.95 -36.27 -7.80
CA HIS A 155 7.50 -35.31 -8.77
C HIS A 155 7.96 -34.02 -8.12
N GLY A 156 7.88 -33.92 -6.78
CA GLY A 156 8.17 -32.70 -6.05
C GLY A 156 7.14 -31.59 -6.33
N TYR A 157 7.60 -30.36 -6.37
CA TYR A 157 6.75 -29.19 -6.56
C TYR A 157 7.27 -28.34 -7.71
N THR A 158 6.36 -27.72 -8.42
CA THR A 158 6.63 -26.59 -9.32
C THR A 158 5.98 -25.35 -8.77
N GLY A 159 6.53 -24.18 -9.05
CA GLY A 159 5.93 -22.98 -8.52
C GLY A 159 6.54 -21.70 -9.07
N THR A 160 5.97 -20.59 -8.61
CA THR A 160 6.39 -19.25 -8.98
C THR A 160 6.93 -18.55 -7.74
N LEU A 161 8.09 -17.92 -7.88
CA LEU A 161 8.64 -17.00 -6.87
C LEU A 161 8.40 -15.58 -7.38
N SER A 162 7.62 -14.82 -6.63
CA SER A 162 7.39 -13.39 -6.90
C SER A 162 7.88 -12.55 -5.72
N GLY A 163 8.51 -11.43 -6.03
CA GLY A 163 8.84 -10.40 -5.05
C GLY A 163 7.73 -9.35 -5.05
N ASP A 164 6.75 -9.51 -4.17
CA ASP A 164 5.67 -8.55 -4.00
C ASP A 164 5.69 -8.05 -2.57
N ASP A 165 6.50 -7.02 -2.30
CA ASP A 165 6.61 -6.49 -0.94
C ASP A 165 5.36 -5.68 -0.57
N ILE A 166 4.74 -4.99 -1.54
CA ILE A 166 3.45 -4.32 -1.37
C ILE A 166 2.60 -4.41 -2.64
N VAL A 167 1.31 -4.67 -2.45
CA VAL A 167 0.29 -4.61 -3.51
C VAL A 167 -0.89 -3.80 -2.99
N ILE A 168 -1.19 -2.69 -3.64
CA ILE A 168 -2.34 -1.84 -3.35
C ILE A 168 -3.33 -1.96 -4.49
N ARG A 169 -4.54 -2.40 -4.18
CA ARG A 169 -5.62 -2.58 -5.15
C ARG A 169 -6.67 -1.51 -4.95
N MET A 170 -6.85 -0.68 -5.94
CA MET A 170 -7.76 0.45 -5.94
C MET A 170 -8.91 0.19 -6.90
N SER A 171 -10.12 0.06 -6.37
CA SER A 171 -11.35 -0.10 -7.17
C SER A 171 -12.38 0.95 -6.77
N PRO A 172 -13.34 1.30 -7.66
CA PRO A 172 -14.40 2.28 -7.35
C PRO A 172 -15.30 1.88 -6.18
N VAL A 173 -15.30 0.61 -5.77
CA VAL A 173 -16.09 0.07 -4.65
C VAL A 173 -15.36 0.22 -3.32
N SER A 174 -14.04 0.32 -3.33
CA SER A 174 -13.27 0.72 -2.15
C SER A 174 -13.45 2.22 -1.96
N TYR A 175 -13.78 2.67 -0.75
CA TYR A 175 -13.77 4.09 -0.39
C TYR A 175 -12.33 4.61 -0.53
N THR A 176 -11.98 4.99 -1.73
CA THR A 176 -10.65 5.50 -2.05
C THR A 176 -10.83 6.91 -2.55
N HIS A 177 -10.42 7.89 -1.73
CA HIS A 177 -10.08 9.20 -2.24
C HIS A 177 -8.77 9.08 -3.02
N LEU A 178 -8.90 8.77 -4.32
CA LEU A 178 -7.79 8.83 -5.26
C LEU A 178 -7.64 10.28 -5.72
N THR A 179 -6.82 11.03 -5.04
CA THR A 179 -6.09 12.10 -5.71
C THR A 179 -4.87 11.47 -6.35
N LEU A 180 -5.01 11.04 -7.61
CA LEU A 180 -3.84 10.75 -8.44
C LEU A 180 -2.99 12.02 -8.47
N PRO A 181 -1.71 11.97 -8.11
CA PRO A 181 -0.84 13.10 -8.31
C PRO A 181 -0.89 13.45 -9.80
N THR A 182 -1.17 14.70 -10.10
CA THR A 182 -1.05 15.22 -11.46
C THR A 182 0.41 15.04 -11.85
N ILE A 183 0.70 14.06 -12.70
CA ILE A 183 2.01 13.93 -13.32
C ILE A 183 2.14 15.17 -14.22
N CYS A 184 2.75 16.22 -13.71
CA CYS A 184 3.19 17.32 -14.55
C CYS A 184 4.23 16.77 -15.52
N SER A 185 3.86 16.69 -16.79
CA SER A 185 4.78 16.44 -17.89
C SER A 185 5.85 17.53 -17.90
N VAL A 186 7.10 17.12 -17.95
CA VAL A 186 8.24 17.94 -18.33
C VAL A 186 8.27 18.05 -19.86
#